data_a366f05674caf8ed9cd33a0680630d71
#
_entry.id   a366f05674caf8ed9cd33a0680630d71
#
_cell.length_a   1.000
_cell.length_b   1.000
_cell.length_c   1.000
_cell.angle_alpha   90.00
_cell.angle_beta   90.00
_cell.angle_gamma   90.00
#
_symmetry.space_group_name_H-M   'P 1'
#
loop_
_entity.id
_entity.type
_entity.pdbx_description
1 polymer ?
#
loop_
_entity_poly.entity_id
_entity_poly.type
_entity_poly.pdbx_seq_one_letter_code
_entity_poly.pdbx_strand_id
1 'polypeptide(L)'
;MPSPIRLIFTELCALSSSAALAQTPAAAPQPPPTSPLTIRIGDADFLIGGFLDAMAIVRSTNVGSGAPTTFSTIPFENTAPGNLHETRLTSQTSRVNLLVTAKVGAASVRSLLEIDFLGGGPGNAFVTANSHAPRMRLGWAEYSRGKFDFIGGQAWTLLAPNRSGLSPVTPDVVTSQNLDANLQLGLVWARQTQFRFVAHPSKTIAAGVSIENPQPFVGGAVVLPESFPESEVDNGGTPGAPSPYPDIIGKVAFDPQTGETRQHFEAAFVVRGFRTYSSASDRTFSATGTGFSFSAVIQPAKSVHLIGTTLISDGGGRYMIGQAPDFMVNADASITTIGSTSAMGGVEAQVKPSTMIFGYYGTVRIDREVASDGSQAIGYGIAGAPGANRSIDEMTVGVNHAFFREPRYGAMLLIMQYSHVKRTPWSVPDGTPASARTNLVYVTVRYVLP
;
A
#
# COMPACT_ATOMS: atom_id res chain seq x y z
N MET A 1 -16.51 3.04 36.19
CA MET A 1 -17.29 3.20 34.94
C MET A 1 -16.28 3.51 33.86
N PRO A 2 -16.15 2.72 32.80
CA PRO A 2 -15.28 3.07 31.68
C PRO A 2 -15.86 4.28 30.94
N SER A 3 -15.02 5.23 30.59
CA SER A 3 -15.37 6.44 29.85
C SER A 3 -15.99 6.07 28.49
N PRO A 4 -17.05 6.75 28.02
CA PRO A 4 -17.68 6.50 26.73
C PRO A 4 -16.71 6.65 25.54
N ILE A 5 -15.59 7.35 25.72
CA ILE A 5 -14.52 7.51 24.73
C ILE A 5 -13.82 6.18 24.42
N ARG A 6 -13.73 5.26 25.38
CA ARG A 6 -13.09 3.95 25.20
C ARG A 6 -13.92 3.02 24.29
N LEU A 7 -15.24 3.12 24.38
CA LEU A 7 -16.16 2.33 23.56
C LEU A 7 -16.12 2.80 22.09
N ILE A 8 -16.09 4.11 21.86
CA ILE A 8 -16.16 4.71 20.54
C ILE A 8 -14.87 4.43 19.72
N PHE A 9 -13.70 4.39 20.37
CA PHE A 9 -12.44 4.10 19.69
C PHE A 9 -12.31 2.62 19.29
N THR A 10 -12.82 1.72 20.16
CA THR A 10 -12.86 0.27 19.87
C THR A 10 -13.86 -0.05 18.76
N GLU A 11 -14.99 0.64 18.74
CA GLU A 11 -16.01 0.45 17.71
C GLU A 11 -15.63 1.07 16.36
N LEU A 12 -14.83 2.13 16.35
CA LEU A 12 -14.36 2.72 15.10
C LEU A 12 -13.35 1.83 14.37
N CYS A 13 -12.48 1.18 15.12
CA CYS A 13 -11.63 0.12 14.58
C CYS A 13 -12.48 -1.09 14.14
N ALA A 14 -13.56 -1.39 14.84
CA ALA A 14 -14.43 -2.53 14.50
C ALA A 14 -15.23 -2.32 13.22
N LEU A 15 -15.68 -1.10 12.92
CA LEU A 15 -16.45 -0.80 11.69
C LEU A 15 -15.58 -0.69 10.44
N SER A 16 -14.31 -0.32 10.58
CA SER A 16 -13.32 -0.38 9.48
C SER A 16 -12.50 -1.68 9.49
N SER A 17 -12.51 -2.41 10.62
CA SER A 17 -11.76 -3.64 10.87
C SER A 17 -12.63 -4.59 11.70
N SER A 18 -13.62 -5.17 11.07
CA SER A 18 -14.36 -6.30 11.65
C SER A 18 -13.47 -7.50 12.07
N ALA A 19 -12.17 -7.33 12.04
CA ALA A 19 -11.18 -8.37 12.34
C ALA A 19 -10.21 -8.05 13.47
N ALA A 20 -10.20 -6.84 14.05
CA ALA A 20 -9.31 -6.52 15.18
C ALA A 20 -9.67 -7.26 16.50
N LEU A 21 -10.66 -8.15 16.47
CA LEU A 21 -11.20 -8.82 17.65
C LEU A 21 -10.41 -10.04 18.14
N ALA A 22 -9.36 -10.45 17.43
CA ALA A 22 -8.71 -11.74 17.72
C ALA A 22 -7.45 -11.69 18.60
N GLN A 23 -6.97 -10.53 19.05
CA GLN A 23 -5.67 -10.44 19.74
C GLN A 23 -5.69 -9.90 21.18
N THR A 24 -6.85 -9.87 21.86
CA THR A 24 -6.89 -9.48 23.27
C THR A 24 -6.91 -10.72 24.16
N PRO A 25 -5.88 -10.96 25.01
CA PRO A 25 -5.96 -12.01 26.01
C PRO A 25 -6.71 -11.55 27.25
N ALA A 26 -7.77 -12.30 27.59
CA ALA A 26 -8.31 -12.56 28.91
C ALA A 26 -8.73 -11.38 29.83
N ALA A 27 -9.87 -10.82 29.54
CA ALA A 27 -10.96 -10.75 30.53
C ALA A 27 -12.13 -11.48 29.88
N ALA A 28 -12.98 -12.18 30.63
CA ALA A 28 -14.13 -12.90 30.06
C ALA A 28 -14.91 -11.92 29.15
N PRO A 29 -14.92 -12.13 27.85
CA PRO A 29 -15.43 -11.12 26.95
C PRO A 29 -16.96 -11.20 26.96
N GLN A 30 -17.61 -10.06 27.17
CA GLN A 30 -18.88 -9.91 26.50
C GLN A 30 -18.61 -10.07 25.01
N PRO A 31 -19.37 -10.90 24.28
CA PRO A 31 -19.22 -10.98 22.83
C PRO A 31 -19.32 -9.56 22.30
N PRO A 32 -18.38 -9.15 21.39
CA PRO A 32 -18.52 -7.86 20.74
C PRO A 32 -19.91 -7.78 20.12
N PRO A 33 -20.53 -6.58 20.06
CA PRO A 33 -21.78 -6.42 19.37
C PRO A 33 -21.61 -6.97 17.96
N THR A 34 -22.27 -8.07 17.68
CA THR A 34 -22.24 -8.70 16.34
C THR A 34 -22.85 -7.70 15.37
N SER A 35 -22.09 -7.35 14.31
CA SER A 35 -22.64 -6.54 13.24
C SER A 35 -23.98 -7.16 12.80
N PRO A 36 -25.02 -6.36 12.53
CA PRO A 36 -26.29 -6.87 12.03
C PRO A 36 -26.15 -7.59 10.68
N LEU A 37 -25.02 -7.43 9.99
CA LEU A 37 -24.69 -8.13 8.75
C LEU A 37 -23.90 -9.45 8.99
N THR A 38 -23.90 -9.94 10.22
CA THR A 38 -23.32 -11.26 10.54
C THR A 38 -24.38 -12.35 10.35
N ILE A 39 -24.06 -13.32 9.51
CA ILE A 39 -24.90 -14.50 9.25
C ILE A 39 -24.17 -15.73 9.80
N ARG A 40 -24.80 -16.47 10.71
CA ARG A 40 -24.25 -17.73 11.21
C ARG A 40 -24.73 -18.90 10.38
N ILE A 41 -23.81 -19.68 9.85
CA ILE A 41 -24.08 -20.91 9.09
C ILE A 41 -23.26 -22.05 9.74
N GLY A 42 -23.93 -22.97 10.41
CA GLY A 42 -23.26 -24.01 11.22
C GLY A 42 -22.43 -23.38 12.33
N ASP A 43 -21.15 -23.72 12.38
CA ASP A 43 -20.18 -23.18 13.35
C ASP A 43 -19.34 -22.01 12.80
N ALA A 44 -19.71 -21.47 11.65
CA ALA A 44 -19.02 -20.33 11.04
C ALA A 44 -19.89 -19.08 11.05
N ASP A 45 -19.26 -17.95 11.34
CA ASP A 45 -19.83 -16.62 11.25
C ASP A 45 -19.34 -15.95 9.96
N PHE A 46 -20.28 -15.48 9.14
CA PHE A 46 -20.06 -14.76 7.88
C PHE A 46 -20.42 -13.31 8.09
N LEU A 47 -19.42 -12.43 8.07
CA LEU A 47 -19.58 -11.01 8.24
C LEU A 47 -19.42 -10.29 6.88
N ILE A 48 -20.49 -9.64 6.44
CA ILE A 48 -20.45 -8.74 5.29
C ILE A 48 -20.03 -7.35 5.79
N GLY A 49 -19.00 -6.78 5.17
CA GLY A 49 -18.47 -5.47 5.52
C GLY A 49 -18.12 -4.64 4.29
N GLY A 50 -17.56 -3.47 4.54
CA GLY A 50 -17.11 -2.57 3.47
C GLY A 50 -17.64 -1.17 3.61
N PHE A 51 -17.59 -0.41 2.51
CA PHE A 51 -18.09 0.95 2.46
C PHE A 51 -18.45 1.38 1.03
N LEU A 52 -19.32 2.36 0.92
CA LEU A 52 -19.65 3.04 -0.32
C LEU A 52 -19.07 4.46 -0.28
N ASP A 53 -18.34 4.83 -1.33
CA ASP A 53 -17.72 6.14 -1.50
C ASP A 53 -18.42 6.94 -2.62
N ALA A 54 -18.64 8.23 -2.35
CA ALA A 54 -18.88 9.24 -3.37
C ALA A 54 -17.75 10.28 -3.25
N MET A 55 -16.80 10.24 -4.19
CA MET A 55 -15.54 10.99 -4.11
C MET A 55 -15.44 12.01 -5.23
N ALA A 56 -15.10 13.25 -4.87
CA ALA A 56 -14.62 14.28 -5.78
C ALA A 56 -13.09 14.37 -5.70
N ILE A 57 -12.44 14.40 -6.85
CA ILE A 57 -10.99 14.55 -7.01
C ILE A 57 -10.76 15.78 -7.86
N VAL A 58 -9.97 16.74 -7.37
CA VAL A 58 -9.53 17.91 -8.13
C VAL A 58 -8.01 17.92 -8.17
N ARG A 59 -7.44 18.02 -9.37
CA ARG A 59 -5.99 18.09 -9.59
C ARG A 59 -5.63 19.36 -10.32
N SER A 60 -4.55 20.02 -9.92
CA SER A 60 -4.05 21.21 -10.60
C SER A 60 -3.36 20.93 -11.94
N THR A 61 -3.13 19.66 -12.26
CA THR A 61 -2.56 19.20 -13.53
C THR A 61 -3.31 17.97 -14.02
N ASN A 62 -3.31 17.69 -15.31
CA ASN A 62 -3.83 16.44 -15.86
C ASN A 62 -2.74 15.37 -15.84
N VAL A 63 -2.80 14.47 -14.87
CA VAL A 63 -1.81 13.38 -14.70
C VAL A 63 -2.06 12.19 -15.62
N GLY A 64 -3.12 12.20 -16.44
CA GLY A 64 -3.45 11.13 -17.37
C GLY A 64 -3.83 9.80 -16.71
N SER A 65 -4.13 9.80 -15.41
CA SER A 65 -4.50 8.58 -14.66
C SER A 65 -5.98 8.59 -14.26
N GLY A 66 -6.49 7.43 -13.86
CA GLY A 66 -7.85 7.28 -13.31
C GLY A 66 -8.02 7.92 -11.92
N ALA A 67 -8.79 7.28 -11.04
CA ALA A 67 -8.94 7.74 -9.65
C ALA A 67 -7.59 7.77 -8.89
N PRO A 68 -6.73 6.73 -8.93
CA PRO A 68 -5.39 6.82 -8.36
C PRO A 68 -4.51 7.79 -9.14
N THR A 69 -3.63 8.50 -8.42
CA THR A 69 -2.68 9.45 -9.03
C THR A 69 -1.31 8.78 -9.20
N THR A 70 -0.76 8.83 -10.41
CA THR A 70 0.59 8.35 -10.70
C THR A 70 1.60 9.46 -10.47
N PHE A 71 2.32 9.43 -9.37
CA PHE A 71 3.20 10.53 -8.96
C PHE A 71 4.49 10.63 -9.78
N SER A 72 5.01 9.50 -10.27
CA SER A 72 6.24 9.45 -11.08
C SER A 72 6.12 10.15 -12.44
N THR A 73 4.89 10.38 -12.92
CA THR A 73 4.61 10.96 -14.25
C THR A 73 3.91 12.31 -14.22
N ILE A 74 3.87 13.00 -13.07
CA ILE A 74 3.30 14.36 -12.97
C ILE A 74 3.90 15.24 -14.08
N PRO A 75 3.05 15.90 -14.92
CA PRO A 75 3.51 16.66 -16.06
C PRO A 75 4.17 17.97 -15.64
N PHE A 76 5.14 18.43 -16.45
CA PHE A 76 5.80 19.71 -16.26
C PHE A 76 4.90 20.88 -16.65
N GLU A 77 5.09 22.04 -16.00
CA GLU A 77 4.31 23.26 -16.25
C GLU A 77 4.51 23.85 -17.67
N ASN A 78 5.57 23.48 -18.39
CA ASN A 78 5.78 23.87 -19.78
C ASN A 78 5.08 22.93 -20.80
N THR A 79 4.24 22.01 -20.34
CA THR A 79 3.48 21.09 -21.18
C THR A 79 1.97 21.34 -21.10
N ALA A 80 1.20 20.96 -22.13
CA ALA A 80 -0.25 21.10 -22.10
C ALA A 80 -0.90 20.39 -20.90
N PRO A 81 -0.57 19.12 -20.56
CA PRO A 81 -1.13 18.48 -19.37
C PRO A 81 -0.76 19.17 -18.05
N GLY A 82 0.40 19.82 -17.97
CA GLY A 82 0.81 20.59 -16.80
C GLY A 82 -0.03 21.83 -16.53
N ASN A 83 -0.74 22.34 -17.56
CA ASN A 83 -1.60 23.53 -17.49
C ASN A 83 -3.10 23.20 -17.53
N LEU A 84 -3.47 21.94 -17.58
CA LEU A 84 -4.86 21.51 -17.61
C LEU A 84 -5.27 21.02 -16.22
N HIS A 85 -6.24 21.70 -15.61
CA HIS A 85 -6.87 21.24 -14.38
C HIS A 85 -7.79 20.04 -14.67
N GLU A 86 -7.87 19.13 -13.72
CA GLU A 86 -8.74 17.96 -13.81
C GLU A 86 -9.71 17.92 -12.64
N THR A 87 -10.99 17.67 -12.94
CA THR A 87 -12.01 17.36 -11.93
C THR A 87 -12.67 16.04 -12.27
N ARG A 88 -12.78 15.16 -11.28
CA ARG A 88 -13.39 13.83 -11.45
C ARG A 88 -14.30 13.52 -10.28
N LEU A 89 -15.46 12.95 -10.58
CA LEU A 89 -16.33 12.32 -9.61
C LEU A 89 -16.27 10.80 -9.79
N THR A 90 -16.17 10.05 -8.70
CA THR A 90 -16.05 8.59 -8.78
C THR A 90 -16.56 7.89 -7.53
N SER A 91 -17.07 6.68 -7.72
CA SER A 91 -17.39 5.72 -6.65
C SER A 91 -16.52 4.46 -6.69
N GLN A 92 -15.49 4.44 -7.54
CA GLN A 92 -14.63 3.25 -7.77
C GLN A 92 -13.88 2.78 -6.52
N THR A 93 -13.68 3.63 -5.53
CA THR A 93 -13.03 3.31 -4.26
C THR A 93 -13.93 2.59 -3.27
N SER A 94 -15.22 2.48 -3.56
CA SER A 94 -16.13 1.64 -2.77
C SER A 94 -15.63 0.22 -2.65
N ARG A 95 -15.88 -0.41 -1.48
CA ARG A 95 -15.43 -1.77 -1.18
C ARG A 95 -16.54 -2.62 -0.62
N VAL A 96 -16.45 -3.90 -0.92
CA VAL A 96 -17.24 -4.95 -0.26
C VAL A 96 -16.28 -6.02 0.19
N ASN A 97 -16.46 -6.51 1.40
CA ASN A 97 -15.71 -7.65 1.91
C ASN A 97 -16.62 -8.68 2.59
N LEU A 98 -16.13 -9.91 2.62
CA LEU A 98 -16.71 -11.03 3.33
C LEU A 98 -15.62 -11.62 4.22
N LEU A 99 -15.81 -11.49 5.54
CA LEU A 99 -14.97 -12.15 6.53
C LEU A 99 -15.71 -13.40 7.05
N VAL A 100 -15.08 -14.54 6.97
CA VAL A 100 -15.56 -15.79 7.54
C VAL A 100 -14.68 -16.16 8.73
N THR A 101 -15.29 -16.49 9.86
CA THR A 101 -14.59 -16.96 11.05
C THR A 101 -15.22 -18.23 11.57
N ALA A 102 -14.41 -19.21 11.93
CA ALA A 102 -14.86 -20.48 12.49
C ALA A 102 -13.89 -21.02 13.53
N LYS A 103 -14.38 -21.82 14.47
CA LYS A 103 -13.57 -22.61 15.40
C LYS A 103 -13.54 -24.08 14.93
N VAL A 104 -12.35 -24.65 14.86
CA VAL A 104 -12.14 -26.04 14.46
C VAL A 104 -11.33 -26.74 15.58
N GLY A 105 -12.01 -27.30 16.55
CA GLY A 105 -11.37 -27.85 17.75
C GLY A 105 -10.61 -26.78 18.54
N ALA A 106 -9.31 -26.96 18.72
CA ALA A 106 -8.42 -26.00 19.41
C ALA A 106 -7.85 -24.92 18.47
N ALA A 107 -8.23 -24.92 17.21
CA ALA A 107 -7.79 -23.96 16.21
C ALA A 107 -8.92 -22.99 15.83
N SER A 108 -8.55 -21.86 15.24
CA SER A 108 -9.47 -20.95 14.55
C SER A 108 -9.09 -20.82 13.08
N VAL A 109 -10.10 -20.64 12.25
CA VAL A 109 -9.94 -20.35 10.82
C VAL A 109 -10.57 -18.99 10.56
N ARG A 110 -9.87 -18.15 9.80
CA ARG A 110 -10.38 -16.90 9.25
C ARG A 110 -10.15 -16.89 7.75
N SER A 111 -11.06 -16.29 7.01
CA SER A 111 -10.89 -16.07 5.57
C SER A 111 -11.49 -14.72 5.20
N LEU A 112 -10.79 -13.95 4.40
CA LEU A 112 -11.25 -12.66 3.91
C LEU A 112 -11.24 -12.63 2.39
N LEU A 113 -12.35 -12.21 1.81
CA LEU A 113 -12.43 -11.77 0.42
C LEU A 113 -12.79 -10.28 0.41
N GLU A 114 -11.98 -9.44 -0.21
CA GLU A 114 -12.24 -8.02 -0.39
C GLU A 114 -12.12 -7.64 -1.87
N ILE A 115 -13.11 -6.89 -2.36
CA ILE A 115 -13.14 -6.34 -3.72
C ILE A 115 -13.31 -4.81 -3.68
N ASP A 116 -12.77 -4.12 -4.69
CA ASP A 116 -13.10 -2.73 -5.06
C ASP A 116 -13.50 -2.66 -6.54
N PHE A 117 -13.77 -1.47 -7.05
CA PHE A 117 -14.21 -1.24 -8.42
C PHE A 117 -13.16 -0.47 -9.24
N LEU A 118 -11.88 -0.61 -8.89
CA LEU A 118 -10.73 -0.06 -9.61
C LEU A 118 -10.14 -1.05 -10.62
N GLY A 119 -10.88 -2.08 -11.01
CA GLY A 119 -10.51 -2.97 -12.11
C GLY A 119 -10.47 -2.25 -13.45
N GLY A 120 -9.76 -2.82 -14.42
CA GLY A 120 -9.70 -2.27 -15.77
C GLY A 120 -11.12 -2.13 -16.36
N GLY A 121 -11.47 -0.91 -16.75
CA GLY A 121 -12.78 -0.63 -17.33
C GLY A 121 -12.74 -0.68 -18.86
N PRO A 122 -13.85 -0.99 -19.51
CA PRO A 122 -14.00 -0.83 -20.95
C PRO A 122 -13.92 0.64 -21.34
N GLY A 123 -13.22 0.94 -22.41
CA GLY A 123 -12.96 2.28 -22.88
C GLY A 123 -14.10 2.99 -23.63
N ASN A 124 -15.36 2.57 -23.45
CA ASN A 124 -16.49 3.15 -24.17
C ASN A 124 -17.24 4.17 -23.31
N ALA A 125 -17.13 5.45 -23.68
CA ALA A 125 -17.73 6.56 -22.94
C ALA A 125 -19.28 6.58 -22.99
N PHE A 126 -19.92 5.96 -23.99
CA PHE A 126 -21.37 6.05 -24.16
C PHE A 126 -22.13 4.97 -23.39
N VAL A 127 -21.58 3.76 -23.33
CA VAL A 127 -22.26 2.59 -22.73
C VAL A 127 -21.70 2.25 -21.37
N THR A 128 -20.41 2.54 -21.13
CA THR A 128 -19.66 2.02 -19.98
C THR A 128 -18.97 3.10 -19.15
N ALA A 129 -19.27 4.39 -19.39
CA ALA A 129 -18.55 5.52 -18.78
C ALA A 129 -18.45 5.42 -17.24
N ASN A 130 -19.47 4.88 -16.55
CA ASN A 130 -19.51 4.71 -15.11
C ASN A 130 -19.74 3.23 -14.69
N SER A 131 -19.51 2.29 -15.60
CA SER A 131 -19.58 0.86 -15.32
C SER A 131 -18.20 0.37 -14.89
N HIS A 132 -17.95 0.40 -13.58
CA HIS A 132 -16.66 0.08 -13.01
C HIS A 132 -16.50 -1.42 -12.80
N ALA A 133 -15.39 -2.00 -13.26
CA ALA A 133 -15.11 -3.41 -13.11
C ALA A 133 -14.64 -3.75 -11.68
N PRO A 134 -15.16 -4.83 -11.07
CA PRO A 134 -14.67 -5.31 -9.78
C PRO A 134 -13.22 -5.81 -9.90
N ARG A 135 -12.45 -5.63 -8.82
CA ARG A 135 -11.08 -6.10 -8.70
C ARG A 135 -10.90 -6.78 -7.33
N MET A 136 -10.37 -8.00 -7.32
CA MET A 136 -9.97 -8.64 -6.07
C MET A 136 -8.80 -7.88 -5.45
N ARG A 137 -9.00 -7.38 -4.23
CA ARG A 137 -7.95 -6.73 -3.43
C ARG A 137 -7.24 -7.74 -2.56
N LEU A 138 -8.01 -8.41 -1.71
CA LEU A 138 -7.55 -9.43 -0.79
C LEU A 138 -8.37 -10.70 -1.00
N GLY A 139 -7.72 -11.85 -0.85
CA GLY A 139 -8.34 -13.16 -0.92
C GLY A 139 -7.43 -14.18 -0.23
N TRP A 140 -7.58 -14.35 1.09
CA TRP A 140 -6.69 -15.19 1.89
C TRP A 140 -7.47 -15.98 2.95
N ALA A 141 -6.85 -17.08 3.41
CA ALA A 141 -7.29 -17.86 4.54
C ALA A 141 -6.15 -17.98 5.56
N GLU A 142 -6.52 -17.97 6.84
CA GLU A 142 -5.63 -18.11 7.98
C GLU A 142 -6.09 -19.27 8.86
N TYR A 143 -5.15 -20.10 9.27
CA TYR A 143 -5.32 -21.13 10.28
C TYR A 143 -4.43 -20.77 11.49
N SER A 144 -5.07 -20.57 12.65
CA SER A 144 -4.40 -20.20 13.89
C SER A 144 -4.54 -21.29 14.93
N ARG A 145 -3.42 -21.72 15.50
CA ARG A 145 -3.40 -22.72 16.59
C ARG A 145 -2.32 -22.41 17.61
N GLY A 146 -2.74 -22.16 18.85
CA GLY A 146 -1.83 -21.83 19.96
C GLY A 146 -1.11 -20.51 19.72
N LYS A 147 0.21 -20.59 19.46
CA LYS A 147 1.06 -19.42 19.21
C LYS A 147 1.45 -19.26 17.74
N PHE A 148 0.77 -19.94 16.83
CA PHE A 148 1.16 -19.98 15.44
C PHE A 148 -0.03 -19.72 14.53
N ASP A 149 0.23 -18.89 13.49
CA ASP A 149 -0.69 -18.64 12.39
C ASP A 149 -0.03 -19.06 11.08
N PHE A 150 -0.82 -19.67 10.21
CA PHE A 150 -0.47 -19.97 8.84
C PHE A 150 -1.49 -19.30 7.91
N ILE A 151 -0.99 -18.53 6.94
CA ILE A 151 -1.80 -17.73 6.03
C ILE A 151 -1.45 -18.13 4.60
N GLY A 152 -2.45 -18.36 3.77
CA GLY A 152 -2.30 -18.61 2.34
C GLY A 152 -3.27 -17.76 1.53
N GLY A 153 -2.79 -17.17 0.43
CA GLY A 153 -3.61 -16.37 -0.49
C GLY A 153 -3.08 -14.98 -0.75
N GLN A 154 -3.87 -14.15 -1.42
CA GLN A 154 -3.50 -12.76 -1.71
C GLN A 154 -3.79 -11.85 -0.53
N ALA A 155 -2.74 -11.35 0.10
CA ALA A 155 -2.79 -10.44 1.22
C ALA A 155 -1.84 -9.25 1.01
N TRP A 156 -1.88 -8.27 1.92
CA TRP A 156 -0.80 -7.29 1.99
C TRP A 156 0.52 -8.01 2.24
N THR A 157 1.57 -7.56 1.55
CA THR A 157 2.93 -8.07 1.77
C THR A 157 3.29 -8.00 3.26
N LEU A 158 4.03 -8.99 3.75
CA LEU A 158 4.55 -8.93 5.12
C LEU A 158 5.47 -7.72 5.35
N LEU A 159 6.05 -7.16 4.28
CA LEU A 159 6.89 -5.96 4.34
C LEU A 159 6.07 -4.68 4.64
N ALA A 160 4.76 -4.66 4.35
CA ALA A 160 3.90 -3.50 4.61
C ALA A 160 3.78 -3.22 6.12
N PRO A 161 3.84 -1.95 6.55
CA PRO A 161 3.77 -1.60 7.97
C PRO A 161 2.38 -1.87 8.55
N ASN A 162 2.33 -2.32 9.81
CA ASN A 162 1.12 -2.57 10.57
C ASN A 162 0.94 -1.50 11.67
N ARG A 163 -0.24 -1.44 12.27
CA ARG A 163 -0.51 -0.65 13.49
C ARG A 163 -0.34 -1.48 14.76
N SER A 164 -0.47 -2.79 14.64
CA SER A 164 -0.28 -3.75 15.72
C SER A 164 -0.10 -5.16 15.16
N GLY A 165 0.73 -5.97 15.78
CA GLY A 165 0.96 -7.36 15.38
C GLY A 165 1.42 -7.51 13.92
N LEU A 166 1.16 -8.70 13.33
CA LEU A 166 1.52 -9.04 11.95
C LEU A 166 0.32 -9.59 11.17
N SER A 167 -0.90 -9.21 11.54
CA SER A 167 -2.11 -9.67 10.85
C SER A 167 -2.18 -9.12 9.42
N PRO A 168 -2.62 -9.90 8.42
CA PRO A 168 -2.84 -9.41 7.06
C PRO A 168 -4.15 -8.61 6.93
N VAL A 169 -4.90 -8.45 8.01
CA VAL A 169 -6.21 -7.79 8.00
C VAL A 169 -6.04 -6.28 7.92
N THR A 170 -6.72 -5.66 6.95
CA THR A 170 -6.89 -4.20 6.90
C THR A 170 -7.89 -3.77 7.99
N PRO A 171 -7.70 -2.66 8.71
CA PRO A 171 -6.76 -1.56 8.45
C PRO A 171 -5.43 -1.67 9.19
N ASP A 172 -5.14 -2.76 9.88
CA ASP A 172 -3.93 -2.87 10.70
C ASP A 172 -2.65 -2.78 9.86
N VAL A 173 -2.76 -3.13 8.57
CA VAL A 173 -1.64 -3.08 7.61
C VAL A 173 -1.35 -1.67 7.12
N VAL A 174 -2.35 -0.77 7.09
CA VAL A 174 -2.16 0.58 6.56
C VAL A 174 -1.95 1.58 7.69
N THR A 175 -0.77 2.19 7.74
CA THR A 175 -0.42 3.13 8.81
C THR A 175 -0.97 4.54 8.61
N SER A 176 -1.51 4.88 7.44
CA SER A 176 -2.04 6.23 7.17
C SER A 176 -3.56 6.27 7.05
N GLN A 177 -4.14 7.45 7.30
CA GLN A 177 -5.57 7.75 7.14
C GLN A 177 -5.91 8.28 5.74
N ASN A 178 -4.95 8.31 4.82
CA ASN A 178 -5.15 8.76 3.45
C ASN A 178 -6.24 7.97 2.75
N LEU A 179 -6.96 8.66 1.89
CA LEU A 179 -7.82 8.00 0.91
C LEU A 179 -6.98 7.17 -0.06
N ASP A 180 -7.43 5.98 -0.40
CA ASP A 180 -6.70 5.05 -1.27
C ASP A 180 -6.33 5.63 -2.64
N ALA A 181 -7.15 6.53 -3.16
CA ALA A 181 -6.90 7.20 -4.43
C ALA A 181 -5.64 8.09 -4.40
N ASN A 182 -5.17 8.47 -3.20
CA ASN A 182 -3.96 9.27 -2.98
C ASN A 182 -2.83 8.42 -2.45
N LEU A 183 -2.44 7.42 -2.76
CA LEU A 183 -1.32 6.56 -2.39
C LEU A 183 -0.21 7.31 -1.64
N GLN A 184 -0.26 7.38 -0.30
CA GLN A 184 0.77 8.10 0.49
C GLN A 184 2.17 7.60 0.17
N LEU A 185 3.04 8.49 -0.30
CA LEU A 185 4.46 8.18 -0.52
C LEU A 185 5.17 7.80 0.78
N GLY A 186 6.18 6.95 0.65
CA GLY A 186 6.99 6.48 1.76
C GLY A 186 6.44 5.22 2.44
N LEU A 187 5.20 4.82 2.16
CA LEU A 187 4.67 3.53 2.59
C LEU A 187 5.13 2.41 1.66
N VAL A 188 5.34 1.24 2.22
CA VAL A 188 5.39 -0.01 1.45
C VAL A 188 3.95 -0.39 1.10
N TRP A 189 3.68 -0.55 -0.19
CA TRP A 189 2.32 -0.73 -0.68
C TRP A 189 2.25 -1.82 -1.76
N ALA A 190 2.14 -3.06 -1.33
CA ALA A 190 2.01 -4.19 -2.24
C ALA A 190 1.05 -5.23 -1.69
N ARG A 191 0.26 -5.85 -2.57
CA ARG A 191 -0.58 -7.00 -2.29
C ARG A 191 -0.07 -8.15 -3.13
N GLN A 192 0.24 -9.28 -2.46
CA GLN A 192 0.88 -10.42 -3.08
C GLN A 192 0.15 -11.72 -2.72
N THR A 193 0.08 -12.63 -3.66
CA THR A 193 -0.20 -14.03 -3.35
C THR A 193 0.99 -14.57 -2.57
N GLN A 194 0.75 -15.17 -1.41
CA GLN A 194 1.80 -15.53 -0.47
C GLN A 194 1.40 -16.74 0.38
N PHE A 195 2.43 -17.35 0.95
CA PHE A 195 2.34 -18.19 2.12
C PHE A 195 3.10 -17.52 3.25
N ARG A 196 2.45 -17.34 4.41
CA ARG A 196 3.01 -16.66 5.57
C ARG A 196 2.86 -17.54 6.79
N PHE A 197 3.92 -17.60 7.58
CA PHE A 197 3.93 -18.20 8.90
C PHE A 197 4.23 -17.11 9.93
N VAL A 198 3.44 -17.04 11.01
CA VAL A 198 3.62 -16.11 12.12
C VAL A 198 3.68 -16.87 13.43
N ALA A 199 4.66 -16.54 14.26
CA ALA A 199 4.81 -17.03 15.62
C ALA A 199 4.59 -15.88 16.62
N HIS A 200 3.92 -16.17 17.73
CA HIS A 200 3.67 -15.26 18.84
C HIS A 200 4.42 -15.75 20.10
N PRO A 201 5.75 -15.48 20.23
CA PRO A 201 6.55 -15.92 21.39
C PRO A 201 6.00 -15.36 22.70
N SER A 202 5.50 -14.12 22.68
CA SER A 202 4.85 -13.47 23.80
C SER A 202 3.60 -12.68 23.36
N LYS A 203 2.91 -12.05 24.30
CA LYS A 203 1.76 -11.17 24.01
C LYS A 203 2.15 -9.87 23.32
N THR A 204 3.43 -9.50 23.37
CA THR A 204 3.95 -8.24 22.83
C THR A 204 4.92 -8.44 21.67
N ILE A 205 5.24 -9.68 21.32
CA ILE A 205 6.19 -9.96 20.23
C ILE A 205 5.51 -10.93 19.25
N ALA A 206 5.55 -10.57 17.98
CA ALA A 206 5.22 -11.44 16.86
C ALA A 206 6.40 -11.48 15.89
N ALA A 207 6.66 -12.65 15.32
CA ALA A 207 7.68 -12.84 14.28
C ALA A 207 7.08 -13.61 13.11
N GLY A 208 7.31 -13.17 11.90
CA GLY A 208 6.75 -13.77 10.70
C GLY A 208 7.77 -13.95 9.59
N VAL A 209 7.53 -14.94 8.75
CA VAL A 209 8.20 -15.14 7.48
C VAL A 209 7.15 -15.36 6.40
N SER A 210 7.35 -14.78 5.21
CA SER A 210 6.53 -15.07 4.04
C SER A 210 7.37 -15.38 2.82
N ILE A 211 6.80 -16.21 1.94
CA ILE A 211 7.21 -16.36 0.55
C ILE A 211 6.11 -15.77 -0.31
N GLU A 212 6.48 -14.82 -1.16
CA GLU A 212 5.51 -13.98 -1.88
C GLU A 212 5.75 -14.04 -3.38
N ASN A 213 4.68 -13.86 -4.16
CA ASN A 213 4.78 -13.84 -5.62
C ASN A 213 5.74 -12.75 -6.07
N PRO A 214 6.83 -13.11 -6.76
CA PRO A 214 7.78 -12.12 -7.26
C PRO A 214 7.16 -11.37 -8.44
N GLN A 215 7.39 -10.08 -8.48
CA GLN A 215 7.02 -9.22 -9.60
C GLN A 215 8.15 -8.22 -9.82
N PRO A 216 9.22 -8.59 -10.54
CA PRO A 216 10.30 -7.68 -10.87
C PRO A 216 9.75 -6.52 -11.70
N PHE A 217 10.15 -5.29 -11.37
CA PHE A 217 9.67 -4.08 -12.02
C PHE A 217 10.85 -3.22 -12.48
N VAL A 218 10.93 -2.98 -13.78
CA VAL A 218 11.90 -2.06 -14.38
C VAL A 218 11.28 -0.68 -14.61
N GLY A 219 10.03 -0.65 -15.03
CA GLY A 219 9.30 0.58 -15.31
C GLY A 219 9.77 1.29 -16.60
N GLY A 220 8.90 2.12 -17.17
CA GLY A 220 9.14 2.77 -18.46
C GLY A 220 10.17 3.92 -18.43
N ALA A 221 10.80 4.22 -17.29
CA ALA A 221 11.83 5.25 -17.19
C ALA A 221 13.26 4.69 -17.28
N VAL A 222 13.42 3.37 -17.25
CA VAL A 222 14.70 2.70 -17.53
C VAL A 222 14.82 2.49 -19.04
N VAL A 223 15.92 2.96 -19.62
CA VAL A 223 16.23 2.71 -21.02
C VAL A 223 16.94 1.37 -21.12
N LEU A 224 16.34 0.44 -21.86
CA LEU A 224 16.87 -0.89 -22.12
C LEU A 224 17.88 -0.87 -23.30
N PRO A 225 18.81 -1.84 -23.37
CA PRO A 225 19.63 -2.05 -24.56
C PRO A 225 18.77 -2.33 -25.81
N GLU A 226 19.21 -1.86 -26.96
CA GLU A 226 18.42 -1.97 -28.21
C GLU A 226 18.09 -3.41 -28.61
N SER A 227 19.00 -4.34 -28.34
CA SER A 227 18.82 -5.76 -28.68
C SER A 227 18.10 -6.57 -27.59
N PHE A 228 17.78 -5.96 -26.43
CA PHE A 228 17.19 -6.68 -25.29
C PHE A 228 15.67 -6.82 -25.47
N PRO A 229 15.10 -8.06 -25.37
CA PRO A 229 13.67 -8.27 -25.51
C PRO A 229 12.88 -7.68 -24.32
N GLU A 230 12.01 -6.72 -24.58
CA GLU A 230 11.16 -6.12 -23.54
C GLU A 230 10.26 -7.12 -22.81
N SER A 231 10.00 -8.29 -23.42
CA SER A 231 9.20 -9.37 -22.82
C SER A 231 9.85 -10.05 -21.61
N GLU A 232 11.16 -9.84 -21.39
CA GLU A 232 11.88 -10.40 -20.24
C GLU A 232 11.76 -9.53 -18.97
N VAL A 233 11.20 -8.32 -19.09
CA VAL A 233 11.07 -7.40 -17.96
C VAL A 233 9.69 -6.77 -17.91
N ASP A 234 9.24 -6.37 -16.73
CA ASP A 234 8.03 -5.55 -16.58
C ASP A 234 8.41 -4.06 -16.64
N ASN A 235 8.21 -3.46 -17.80
CA ASN A 235 8.38 -2.03 -18.02
C ASN A 235 7.10 -1.21 -17.73
N GLY A 236 6.11 -1.81 -17.07
CA GLY A 236 4.81 -1.21 -16.74
C GLY A 236 3.66 -1.72 -17.62
N GLY A 237 3.91 -2.55 -18.60
CA GLY A 237 2.91 -3.12 -19.50
C GLY A 237 2.98 -4.64 -19.66
N THR A 238 4.02 -5.29 -19.17
CA THR A 238 4.26 -6.73 -19.34
C THR A 238 4.34 -7.40 -17.96
N PRO A 239 3.22 -7.82 -17.37
CA PRO A 239 3.25 -8.58 -16.12
C PRO A 239 3.84 -9.97 -16.34
N GLY A 240 4.53 -10.50 -15.36
CA GLY A 240 5.07 -11.86 -15.38
C GLY A 240 6.52 -11.97 -15.80
N ALA A 241 7.32 -10.91 -15.64
CA ALA A 241 8.77 -11.00 -15.79
C ALA A 241 9.37 -12.16 -14.97
N PRO A 242 10.36 -12.90 -15.55
CA PRO A 242 10.89 -14.09 -14.90
C PRO A 242 11.65 -13.78 -13.61
N SER A 243 11.46 -14.62 -12.61
CA SER A 243 12.20 -14.58 -11.34
C SER A 243 12.73 -15.96 -11.01
N PRO A 244 13.95 -16.07 -10.45
CA PRO A 244 14.54 -17.36 -10.13
C PRO A 244 13.87 -18.05 -8.91
N TYR A 245 13.28 -17.27 -8.00
CA TYR A 245 12.60 -17.72 -6.78
C TYR A 245 11.60 -16.65 -6.28
N PRO A 246 10.65 -17.01 -5.40
CA PRO A 246 9.75 -16.06 -4.76
C PRO A 246 10.48 -15.02 -3.92
N ASP A 247 9.87 -13.84 -3.72
CA ASP A 247 10.36 -12.88 -2.74
C ASP A 247 10.24 -13.48 -1.33
N ILE A 248 11.30 -13.37 -0.52
CA ILE A 248 11.36 -13.89 0.85
C ILE A 248 11.42 -12.70 1.80
N ILE A 249 10.45 -12.65 2.75
CA ILE A 249 10.35 -11.54 3.70
C ILE A 249 10.34 -12.10 5.12
N GLY A 250 11.16 -11.52 5.99
CA GLY A 250 11.11 -11.77 7.43
C GLY A 250 10.77 -10.49 8.18
N LYS A 251 9.98 -10.58 9.24
CA LYS A 251 9.53 -9.43 10.02
C LYS A 251 9.36 -9.76 11.49
N VAL A 252 9.73 -8.83 12.35
CA VAL A 252 9.46 -8.87 13.79
C VAL A 252 8.69 -7.62 14.17
N ALA A 253 7.64 -7.80 14.99
CA ALA A 253 6.85 -6.73 15.58
C ALA A 253 6.93 -6.78 17.10
N PHE A 254 6.96 -5.59 17.71
CA PHE A 254 6.98 -5.41 19.15
C PHE A 254 5.91 -4.40 19.56
N ASP A 255 4.95 -4.85 20.36
CA ASP A 255 3.75 -4.12 20.81
C ASP A 255 3.80 -3.84 22.32
N PRO A 256 4.69 -2.98 22.84
CA PRO A 256 4.72 -2.66 24.27
C PRO A 256 3.54 -1.78 24.66
N GLN A 257 3.07 -1.96 25.88
CA GLN A 257 2.07 -1.11 26.48
C GLN A 257 2.73 -0.20 27.52
N THR A 258 2.50 1.10 27.41
CA THR A 258 2.98 2.10 28.36
C THR A 258 1.78 2.79 28.99
N GLY A 259 1.44 2.41 30.24
CA GLY A 259 0.21 2.87 30.87
C GLY A 259 -1.03 2.44 30.10
N GLU A 260 -1.80 3.41 29.62
CA GLU A 260 -3.02 3.18 28.83
C GLU A 260 -2.81 3.31 27.32
N THR A 261 -1.58 3.58 26.86
CA THR A 261 -1.24 3.72 25.45
C THR A 261 -0.47 2.51 24.93
N ARG A 262 -0.67 2.19 23.66
CA ARG A 262 0.06 1.13 22.96
C ARG A 262 1.05 1.75 22.01
N GLN A 263 2.24 1.16 21.96
CA GLN A 263 3.26 1.48 20.98
C GLN A 263 3.38 0.28 20.03
N HIS A 264 3.82 0.52 18.83
CA HIS A 264 4.08 -0.54 17.86
C HIS A 264 5.39 -0.24 17.14
N PHE A 265 6.27 -1.23 17.06
CA PHE A 265 7.56 -1.14 16.37
C PHE A 265 7.73 -2.37 15.49
N GLU A 266 8.27 -2.18 14.30
CA GLU A 266 8.56 -3.26 13.37
C GLU A 266 9.94 -3.10 12.75
N ALA A 267 10.57 -4.25 12.49
CA ALA A 267 11.73 -4.37 11.63
C ALA A 267 11.52 -5.53 10.65
N ALA A 268 11.79 -5.31 9.39
CA ALA A 268 11.63 -6.32 8.35
C ALA A 268 12.81 -6.30 7.38
N PHE A 269 13.03 -7.45 6.72
CA PHE A 269 13.94 -7.56 5.59
C PHE A 269 13.25 -8.25 4.42
N VAL A 270 13.74 -8.00 3.22
CA VAL A 270 13.32 -8.67 1.99
C VAL A 270 14.52 -9.11 1.17
N VAL A 271 14.40 -10.31 0.57
CA VAL A 271 15.35 -10.83 -0.43
C VAL A 271 14.57 -11.18 -1.68
N ARG A 272 15.06 -10.72 -2.85
CA ARG A 272 14.40 -10.84 -4.14
C ARG A 272 15.37 -11.39 -5.19
N GLY A 273 14.83 -12.09 -6.18
CA GLY A 273 15.60 -12.61 -7.30
C GLY A 273 15.21 -11.97 -8.62
N PHE A 274 16.21 -11.67 -9.46
CA PHE A 274 16.04 -11.18 -10.82
C PHE A 274 16.73 -12.11 -11.80
N ARG A 275 16.20 -12.20 -13.02
CA ARG A 275 16.77 -13.07 -14.07
C ARG A 275 16.53 -12.48 -15.44
N THR A 276 17.56 -12.55 -16.30
CA THR A 276 17.54 -12.21 -17.72
C THR A 276 18.29 -13.29 -18.48
N TYR A 277 18.06 -13.34 -19.80
CA TYR A 277 18.73 -14.25 -20.71
C TYR A 277 19.28 -13.47 -21.90
N SER A 278 20.53 -13.73 -22.27
CA SER A 278 21.16 -13.19 -23.48
C SER A 278 21.19 -14.26 -24.58
N SER A 279 20.41 -14.09 -25.62
CA SER A 279 20.42 -14.95 -26.79
C SER A 279 21.74 -14.83 -27.58
N ALA A 280 22.41 -13.69 -27.53
CA ALA A 280 23.68 -13.44 -28.23
C ALA A 280 24.83 -14.24 -27.61
N SER A 281 24.85 -14.44 -26.29
CA SER A 281 25.89 -15.17 -25.58
C SER A 281 25.44 -16.54 -25.06
N ASP A 282 24.17 -16.92 -25.28
CA ASP A 282 23.53 -18.14 -24.73
C ASP A 282 23.72 -18.26 -23.22
N ARG A 283 23.49 -17.16 -22.50
CA ARG A 283 23.74 -17.10 -21.04
C ARG A 283 22.55 -16.50 -20.30
N THR A 284 22.29 -17.12 -19.13
CA THR A 284 21.36 -16.58 -18.13
C THR A 284 22.15 -15.77 -17.10
N PHE A 285 21.69 -14.57 -16.81
CA PHE A 285 22.17 -13.72 -15.74
C PHE A 285 21.17 -13.69 -14.60
N SER A 286 21.67 -13.56 -13.38
CA SER A 286 20.83 -13.42 -12.19
C SER A 286 21.45 -12.40 -11.24
N ALA A 287 20.59 -11.65 -10.55
CA ALA A 287 20.96 -10.74 -9.48
C ALA A 287 20.05 -10.92 -8.28
N THR A 288 20.50 -10.49 -7.12
CA THR A 288 19.73 -10.51 -5.88
C THR A 288 19.52 -9.09 -5.38
N GLY A 289 18.25 -8.72 -5.17
CA GLY A 289 17.89 -7.49 -4.49
C GLY A 289 17.64 -7.75 -3.01
N THR A 290 17.93 -6.75 -2.18
CA THR A 290 17.72 -6.78 -0.73
C THR A 290 17.12 -5.49 -0.22
N GLY A 291 16.46 -5.53 0.94
CA GLY A 291 15.96 -4.32 1.59
C GLY A 291 15.67 -4.52 3.06
N PHE A 292 15.69 -3.40 3.80
CA PHE A 292 15.35 -3.33 5.22
C PHE A 292 14.31 -2.26 5.45
N SER A 293 13.27 -2.60 6.22
CA SER A 293 12.20 -1.69 6.60
C SER A 293 12.11 -1.56 8.11
N PHE A 294 11.85 -0.33 8.56
CA PHE A 294 11.55 -0.03 9.96
C PHE A 294 10.28 0.80 10.03
N SER A 295 9.39 0.47 10.97
CA SER A 295 8.15 1.21 11.18
C SER A 295 7.85 1.35 12.65
N ALA A 296 7.21 2.47 13.01
CA ALA A 296 6.75 2.72 14.36
C ALA A 296 5.41 3.47 14.34
N VAL A 297 4.52 3.09 15.26
CA VAL A 297 3.35 3.85 15.65
C VAL A 297 3.46 4.12 17.13
N ILE A 298 3.66 5.38 17.49
CA ILE A 298 3.83 5.82 18.88
C ILE A 298 2.59 6.59 19.28
N GLN A 299 2.01 6.24 20.41
CA GLN A 299 0.82 6.88 20.97
C GLN A 299 1.21 7.67 22.25
N PRO A 300 1.68 8.93 22.13
CA PRO A 300 2.09 9.73 23.29
C PRO A 300 0.91 10.14 24.17
N ALA A 301 -0.29 10.19 23.62
CA ALA A 301 -1.55 10.41 24.31
C ALA A 301 -2.64 9.57 23.65
N LYS A 302 -3.74 9.27 24.37
CA LYS A 302 -4.85 8.46 23.84
C LYS A 302 -5.43 8.98 22.51
N SER A 303 -5.34 10.28 22.27
CA SER A 303 -5.90 10.95 21.09
C SER A 303 -4.86 11.25 20.01
N VAL A 304 -3.58 10.92 20.19
CA VAL A 304 -2.52 11.30 19.26
C VAL A 304 -1.68 10.08 18.90
N HIS A 305 -1.46 9.87 17.59
CA HIS A 305 -0.53 8.89 17.05
C HIS A 305 0.56 9.61 16.24
N LEU A 306 1.79 9.25 16.49
CA LEU A 306 2.95 9.59 15.67
C LEU A 306 3.31 8.35 14.86
N ILE A 307 3.48 8.50 13.57
CA ILE A 307 3.72 7.38 12.65
C ILE A 307 5.02 7.65 11.89
N GLY A 308 5.85 6.64 11.78
CA GLY A 308 7.06 6.69 10.97
C GLY A 308 7.31 5.34 10.30
N THR A 309 7.73 5.37 9.04
CA THR A 309 8.16 4.17 8.31
C THR A 309 9.26 4.50 7.33
N THR A 310 10.14 3.56 7.07
CA THR A 310 11.16 3.66 6.03
C THR A 310 11.45 2.29 5.42
N LEU A 311 11.77 2.29 4.13
CA LEU A 311 12.36 1.15 3.42
C LEU A 311 13.62 1.65 2.70
N ILE A 312 14.74 1.00 2.97
CA ILE A 312 16.02 1.20 2.29
C ILE A 312 16.32 -0.08 1.53
N SER A 313 16.51 -0.01 0.24
CA SER A 313 16.67 -1.20 -0.57
C SER A 313 17.60 -0.98 -1.77
N ASP A 314 18.16 -2.10 -2.20
CA ASP A 314 18.81 -2.26 -3.49
C ASP A 314 18.02 -3.34 -4.26
N GLY A 315 17.30 -2.94 -5.32
CA GLY A 315 16.39 -3.82 -6.04
C GLY A 315 15.00 -4.00 -5.39
N GLY A 316 14.53 -3.07 -4.52
CA GLY A 316 13.23 -3.14 -3.88
C GLY A 316 12.23 -2.07 -4.32
N GLY A 317 12.48 -1.41 -5.45
CA GLY A 317 11.71 -0.26 -5.93
C GLY A 317 10.21 -0.51 -6.12
N ARG A 318 9.82 -1.72 -6.56
CA ARG A 318 8.41 -2.07 -6.73
C ARG A 318 7.58 -1.96 -5.44
N TYR A 319 8.21 -2.13 -4.27
CA TYR A 319 7.53 -2.00 -2.98
C TYR A 319 7.26 -0.54 -2.60
N MET A 320 7.82 0.42 -3.33
CA MET A 320 7.62 1.86 -3.16
C MET A 320 6.47 2.38 -4.03
N ILE A 321 5.34 1.68 -4.06
CA ILE A 321 4.13 2.00 -4.88
C ILE A 321 4.43 1.98 -6.40
N GLY A 322 5.45 1.26 -6.85
CA GLY A 322 5.89 1.27 -8.24
C GLY A 322 6.47 2.62 -8.69
N GLN A 323 6.98 3.44 -7.76
CA GLN A 323 7.59 4.73 -8.10
C GLN A 323 9.07 4.61 -8.47
N ALA A 324 9.72 3.51 -8.10
CA ALA A 324 11.12 3.24 -8.38
C ALA A 324 11.28 1.92 -9.14
N PRO A 325 12.27 1.82 -10.06
CA PRO A 325 12.64 0.55 -10.68
C PRO A 325 13.41 -0.33 -9.69
N ASP A 326 13.38 -1.64 -9.92
CA ASP A 326 14.17 -2.61 -9.15
C ASP A 326 15.61 -2.71 -9.68
N PHE A 327 15.78 -2.67 -11.01
CA PHE A 327 17.08 -2.88 -11.67
C PHE A 327 17.10 -2.27 -13.08
N MET A 328 18.29 -2.19 -13.64
CA MET A 328 18.54 -1.96 -15.07
C MET A 328 19.20 -3.17 -15.71
N VAL A 329 19.12 -3.24 -17.03
CA VAL A 329 19.76 -4.26 -17.85
C VAL A 329 20.95 -3.64 -18.59
N ASN A 330 22.11 -4.27 -18.52
CA ASN A 330 23.32 -3.87 -19.22
C ASN A 330 23.32 -4.39 -20.68
N ALA A 331 24.24 -3.89 -21.53
CA ALA A 331 24.36 -4.27 -22.93
C ALA A 331 24.57 -5.77 -23.18
N ASP A 332 25.19 -6.48 -22.24
CA ASP A 332 25.40 -7.92 -22.26
C ASP A 332 24.23 -8.73 -21.67
N ALA A 333 23.12 -8.07 -21.35
CA ALA A 333 21.96 -8.57 -20.63
C ALA A 333 22.20 -8.88 -19.14
N SER A 334 23.33 -8.54 -18.56
CA SER A 334 23.54 -8.62 -17.12
C SER A 334 22.69 -7.58 -16.37
N ILE A 335 22.43 -7.82 -15.09
CA ILE A 335 21.53 -7.03 -14.26
C ILE A 335 22.36 -6.19 -13.28
N THR A 336 22.02 -4.89 -13.17
CA THR A 336 22.46 -4.01 -12.09
C THR A 336 21.23 -3.55 -11.31
N THR A 337 21.20 -3.84 -10.00
CA THR A 337 20.12 -3.40 -9.12
C THR A 337 20.19 -1.89 -8.89
N ILE A 338 19.02 -1.27 -8.63
CA ILE A 338 18.92 0.17 -8.41
C ILE A 338 18.58 0.43 -6.94
N GLY A 339 19.45 1.20 -6.29
CA GLY A 339 19.26 1.64 -4.93
C GLY A 339 18.06 2.59 -4.81
N SER A 340 17.25 2.40 -3.77
CA SER A 340 16.11 3.27 -3.51
C SER A 340 15.77 3.33 -2.02
N THR A 341 15.25 4.48 -1.60
CA THR A 341 14.81 4.71 -0.22
C THR A 341 13.45 5.37 -0.23
N SER A 342 12.53 4.86 0.57
CA SER A 342 11.28 5.53 0.87
C SER A 342 11.15 5.79 2.37
N ALA A 343 10.54 6.91 2.74
CA ALA A 343 10.25 7.24 4.13
C ALA A 343 8.98 8.06 4.24
N MET A 344 8.23 7.85 5.32
CA MET A 344 7.05 8.65 5.68
C MET A 344 7.05 8.90 7.17
N GLY A 345 6.69 10.14 7.55
CA GLY A 345 6.38 10.52 8.92
C GLY A 345 5.05 11.26 8.98
N GLY A 346 4.33 11.12 10.09
CA GLY A 346 3.05 11.77 10.21
C GLY A 346 2.47 11.80 11.61
N VAL A 347 1.38 12.53 11.74
CA VAL A 347 0.62 12.69 12.97
C VAL A 347 -0.87 12.52 12.69
N GLU A 348 -1.54 11.82 13.58
CA GLU A 348 -3.00 11.70 13.63
C GLU A 348 -3.47 12.16 14.99
N ALA A 349 -4.49 13.01 15.03
CA ALA A 349 -5.04 13.53 16.26
C ALA A 349 -6.57 13.48 16.26
N GLN A 350 -7.13 12.77 17.25
CA GLN A 350 -8.56 12.75 17.52
C GLN A 350 -8.92 14.01 18.33
N VAL A 351 -9.33 15.08 17.64
CA VAL A 351 -9.63 16.38 18.27
C VAL A 351 -11.01 16.45 18.92
N LYS A 352 -11.94 15.61 18.42
CA LYS A 352 -13.28 15.37 19.01
C LYS A 352 -13.64 13.90 18.80
N PRO A 353 -14.59 13.34 19.54
CA PRO A 353 -15.03 11.95 19.30
C PRO A 353 -15.47 11.66 17.85
N SER A 354 -15.99 12.67 17.15
CA SER A 354 -16.41 12.56 15.75
C SER A 354 -15.36 13.06 14.74
N THR A 355 -14.22 13.66 15.16
CA THR A 355 -13.34 14.36 14.23
C THR A 355 -11.88 14.03 14.50
N MET A 356 -11.23 13.49 13.48
CA MET A 356 -9.79 13.26 13.43
C MET A 356 -9.15 14.19 12.40
N ILE A 357 -8.01 14.76 12.73
CA ILE A 357 -7.12 15.44 11.78
C ILE A 357 -5.85 14.64 11.60
N PHE A 358 -5.26 14.73 10.42
CA PHE A 358 -4.02 14.04 10.13
C PHE A 358 -3.12 14.86 9.20
N GLY A 359 -1.82 14.61 9.29
CA GLY A 359 -0.84 15.19 8.39
C GLY A 359 0.33 14.24 8.20
N TYR A 360 0.80 14.10 6.97
CA TYR A 360 1.90 13.23 6.58
C TYR A 360 2.85 13.94 5.65
N TYR A 361 4.11 13.58 5.74
CA TYR A 361 5.12 13.86 4.74
C TYR A 361 5.79 12.55 4.32
N GLY A 362 5.83 12.29 3.03
CA GLY A 362 6.44 11.09 2.45
C GLY A 362 7.40 11.42 1.32
N THR A 363 8.39 10.59 1.14
CA THR A 363 9.42 10.77 0.11
C THR A 363 9.87 9.43 -0.45
N VAL A 364 10.24 9.43 -1.73
CA VAL A 364 10.98 8.35 -2.40
C VAL A 364 12.22 8.96 -3.02
N ARG A 365 13.38 8.35 -2.80
CA ARG A 365 14.67 8.67 -3.41
C ARG A 365 15.12 7.47 -4.22
N ILE A 366 15.64 7.71 -5.41
CA ILE A 366 16.03 6.67 -6.35
C ILE A 366 17.43 7.00 -6.86
N ASP A 367 18.33 6.04 -6.80
CA ASP A 367 19.71 6.20 -7.23
C ASP A 367 19.78 6.21 -8.78
N ARG A 368 20.88 6.74 -9.27
CA ARG A 368 21.17 6.80 -10.68
C ARG A 368 22.05 5.63 -11.08
N GLU A 369 21.60 4.85 -12.06
CA GLU A 369 22.37 3.76 -12.64
C GLU A 369 22.37 3.88 -14.15
N VAL A 370 23.52 4.15 -14.74
CA VAL A 370 23.67 4.42 -16.19
C VAL A 370 24.87 3.62 -16.73
N ALA A 371 24.66 2.98 -17.86
CA ALA A 371 25.69 2.27 -18.63
C ALA A 371 25.63 2.71 -20.08
N SER A 372 26.39 2.05 -20.96
CA SER A 372 26.41 2.29 -22.39
C SER A 372 26.14 0.99 -23.16
N ASP A 373 25.38 1.09 -24.25
CA ASP A 373 25.23 0.08 -25.29
C ASP A 373 25.72 0.71 -26.60
N GLY A 374 26.99 0.43 -26.96
CA GLY A 374 27.69 1.16 -27.99
C GLY A 374 27.75 2.67 -27.70
N SER A 375 27.12 3.48 -28.53
CA SER A 375 27.01 4.95 -28.37
C SER A 375 25.77 5.37 -27.58
N GLN A 376 24.84 4.46 -27.30
CA GLN A 376 23.59 4.75 -26.60
C GLN A 376 23.80 4.66 -25.10
N ALA A 377 23.32 5.68 -24.35
CA ALA A 377 23.23 5.58 -22.89
C ALA A 377 21.98 4.75 -22.53
N ILE A 378 22.15 3.79 -21.61
CA ILE A 378 21.10 2.91 -21.10
C ILE A 378 21.01 3.02 -19.58
N GLY A 379 19.91 2.54 -18.99
CA GLY A 379 19.68 2.53 -17.55
C GLY A 379 18.77 3.63 -17.07
N TYR A 380 18.92 4.04 -15.80
CA TYR A 380 18.06 4.98 -15.11
C TYR A 380 18.78 6.29 -14.76
N GLY A 381 18.18 7.43 -15.11
CA GLY A 381 18.76 8.76 -14.85
C GLY A 381 19.69 9.27 -15.94
N ILE A 382 19.48 8.87 -17.21
CA ILE A 382 20.22 9.31 -18.38
C ILE A 382 20.04 10.82 -18.58
N ALA A 383 21.06 11.48 -19.12
CA ALA A 383 21.00 12.89 -19.44
C ALA A 383 19.84 13.21 -20.40
N GLY A 384 19.05 14.24 -20.08
CA GLY A 384 17.89 14.64 -20.87
C GLY A 384 16.65 13.74 -20.76
N ALA A 385 16.66 12.72 -19.87
CA ALA A 385 15.53 11.81 -19.67
C ALA A 385 14.64 12.25 -18.48
N PRO A 386 13.54 12.98 -18.71
CA PRO A 386 12.74 13.60 -17.62
C PRO A 386 11.83 12.59 -16.90
N GLY A 387 11.76 11.33 -17.33
CA GLY A 387 11.01 10.26 -16.69
C GLY A 387 11.70 9.66 -15.47
N ALA A 388 13.04 9.68 -15.43
CA ALA A 388 13.83 9.10 -14.35
C ALA A 388 13.92 10.05 -13.14
N ASN A 389 13.08 9.83 -12.14
CA ASN A 389 13.00 10.69 -10.96
C ASN A 389 14.15 10.39 -9.97
N ARG A 390 14.86 11.42 -9.55
CA ARG A 390 15.78 11.37 -8.40
C ARG A 390 14.99 11.36 -7.10
N SER A 391 13.89 12.10 -7.06
CA SER A 391 13.03 12.14 -5.89
C SER A 391 11.59 12.44 -6.23
N ILE A 392 10.69 11.91 -5.38
CA ILE A 392 9.28 12.27 -5.35
C ILE A 392 8.94 12.56 -3.90
N ASP A 393 8.32 13.71 -3.63
CA ASP A 393 7.98 14.19 -2.30
C ASP A 393 6.49 14.49 -2.23
N GLU A 394 5.83 14.13 -1.13
CA GLU A 394 4.41 14.37 -0.91
C GLU A 394 4.19 14.92 0.50
N MET A 395 3.42 15.99 0.61
CA MET A 395 2.84 16.48 1.84
C MET A 395 1.33 16.32 1.77
N THR A 396 0.73 15.72 2.79
CA THR A 396 -0.71 15.51 2.88
C THR A 396 -1.23 16.02 4.21
N VAL A 397 -2.38 16.71 4.19
CA VAL A 397 -3.16 17.06 5.38
C VAL A 397 -4.63 16.74 5.13
N GLY A 398 -5.34 16.35 6.19
CA GLY A 398 -6.74 16.02 6.02
C GLY A 398 -7.53 15.97 7.33
N VAL A 399 -8.83 15.82 7.16
CA VAL A 399 -9.80 15.67 8.23
C VAL A 399 -10.77 14.55 7.89
N ASN A 400 -11.07 13.73 8.89
CA ASN A 400 -12.11 12.71 8.86
C ASN A 400 -13.15 13.07 9.91
N HIS A 401 -14.36 13.38 9.48
CA HIS A 401 -15.48 13.76 10.35
C HIS A 401 -16.64 12.78 10.20
N ALA A 402 -17.09 12.21 11.30
CA ALA A 402 -18.27 11.36 11.32
C ALA A 402 -19.52 12.18 11.67
N PHE A 403 -20.50 12.17 10.79
CA PHE A 403 -21.83 12.70 11.07
C PHE A 403 -22.55 11.83 12.09
N PHE A 404 -22.43 10.51 11.95
CA PHE A 404 -22.86 9.52 12.93
C PHE A 404 -22.01 8.26 12.85
N ARG A 405 -22.02 7.47 13.94
CA ARG A 405 -21.44 6.12 14.05
C ARG A 405 -22.30 5.32 15.00
N GLU A 406 -23.01 4.37 14.44
CA GLU A 406 -23.97 3.54 15.17
C GLU A 406 -23.80 2.08 14.75
N PRO A 407 -23.53 1.16 15.68
CA PRO A 407 -23.29 -0.25 15.33
C PRO A 407 -24.42 -0.86 14.52
N ARG A 408 -25.65 -0.39 14.71
CA ARG A 408 -26.84 -0.89 14.00
C ARG A 408 -26.97 -0.35 12.57
N TYR A 409 -26.46 0.85 12.30
CA TYR A 409 -26.69 1.56 11.05
C TYR A 409 -25.40 1.91 10.31
N GLY A 410 -24.25 1.54 10.86
CA GLY A 410 -22.96 1.88 10.28
C GLY A 410 -22.52 3.31 10.59
N ALA A 411 -21.74 3.91 9.69
CA ALA A 411 -21.22 5.25 9.87
C ALA A 411 -21.31 6.07 8.58
N MET A 412 -21.57 7.37 8.71
CA MET A 412 -21.46 8.34 7.61
C MET A 412 -20.31 9.28 7.90
N LEU A 413 -19.33 9.29 7.01
CA LEU A 413 -18.10 10.05 7.15
C LEU A 413 -17.98 11.10 6.04
N LEU A 414 -17.48 12.27 6.38
CA LEU A 414 -16.92 13.23 5.44
C LEU A 414 -15.39 13.23 5.61
N ILE A 415 -14.68 12.91 4.54
CA ILE A 415 -13.23 12.91 4.51
C ILE A 415 -12.77 13.97 3.52
N MET A 416 -11.99 14.93 3.96
CA MET A 416 -11.38 15.97 3.13
C MET A 416 -9.87 15.88 3.25
N GLN A 417 -9.17 15.96 2.13
CA GLN A 417 -7.74 15.80 2.08
C GLN A 417 -7.17 16.73 1.01
N TYR A 418 -6.05 17.35 1.34
CA TYR A 418 -5.20 18.07 0.41
C TYR A 418 -3.83 17.43 0.38
N SER A 419 -3.27 17.25 -0.83
CA SER A 419 -1.90 16.79 -1.02
C SER A 419 -1.17 17.68 -2.01
N HIS A 420 0.09 17.97 -1.70
CA HIS A 420 1.05 18.58 -2.60
C HIS A 420 2.13 17.57 -2.96
N VAL A 421 2.30 17.31 -4.24
CA VAL A 421 3.30 16.36 -4.75
C VAL A 421 4.26 17.05 -5.68
N LYS A 422 5.56 16.77 -5.50
CA LYS A 422 6.65 17.26 -6.34
C LYS A 422 7.53 16.10 -6.76
N ARG A 423 7.81 15.96 -8.05
CA ARG A 423 8.85 15.08 -8.57
C ARG A 423 10.02 15.88 -9.14
N THR A 424 11.21 15.37 -8.94
CA THR A 424 12.46 15.98 -9.42
C THR A 424 13.25 14.91 -10.16
N PRO A 425 13.35 14.99 -11.50
CA PRO A 425 14.17 14.07 -12.27
C PRO A 425 15.69 14.22 -12.00
N TRP A 426 16.45 13.22 -12.42
CA TRP A 426 17.92 13.31 -12.46
C TRP A 426 18.40 14.31 -13.50
N SER A 427 17.70 14.39 -14.62
CA SER A 427 18.02 15.28 -15.72
C SER A 427 16.76 15.66 -16.48
N VAL A 428 16.75 16.85 -17.05
CA VAL A 428 15.70 17.33 -17.94
C VAL A 428 16.32 17.92 -19.20
N PRO A 429 15.62 17.93 -20.33
CA PRO A 429 16.05 18.67 -21.53
C PRO A 429 16.16 20.16 -21.25
N ASP A 430 16.98 20.88 -22.04
CA ASP A 430 17.10 22.32 -21.99
C ASP A 430 15.74 23.00 -22.15
N GLY A 431 15.48 24.03 -21.33
CA GLY A 431 14.20 24.75 -21.33
C GLY A 431 13.07 24.05 -20.56
N THR A 432 13.28 22.84 -20.03
CA THR A 432 12.31 22.15 -19.19
C THR A 432 12.53 22.54 -17.72
N PRO A 433 11.45 22.80 -16.94
CA PRO A 433 11.57 23.03 -15.50
C PRO A 433 12.27 21.87 -14.77
N ALA A 434 13.11 22.19 -13.78
CA ALA A 434 13.87 21.18 -13.04
C ALA A 434 13.02 20.24 -12.18
N SER A 435 11.73 20.53 -12.00
CA SER A 435 10.78 19.69 -11.26
C SER A 435 9.36 19.88 -11.79
N ALA A 436 8.50 18.88 -11.57
CA ALA A 436 7.08 18.98 -11.79
C ALA A 436 6.33 18.84 -10.47
N ARG A 437 5.15 19.46 -10.36
CA ARG A 437 4.34 19.47 -9.14
C ARG A 437 2.85 19.45 -9.48
N THR A 438 2.08 18.93 -8.55
CA THR A 438 0.62 18.99 -8.61
C THR A 438 0.03 19.15 -7.21
N ASN A 439 -1.12 19.83 -7.16
CA ASN A 439 -1.94 19.94 -5.96
C ASN A 439 -3.19 19.07 -6.16
N LEU A 440 -3.57 18.35 -5.13
CA LEU A 440 -4.65 17.38 -5.15
C LEU A 440 -5.61 17.69 -4.01
N VAL A 441 -6.89 17.78 -4.31
CA VAL A 441 -7.95 17.89 -3.31
C VAL A 441 -8.87 16.68 -3.48
N TYR A 442 -9.14 16.01 -2.38
CA TYR A 442 -10.11 14.92 -2.32
C TYR A 442 -11.20 15.26 -1.31
N VAL A 443 -12.44 15.08 -1.70
CA VAL A 443 -13.60 15.18 -0.83
C VAL A 443 -14.45 13.94 -1.02
N THR A 444 -14.66 13.18 0.05
CA THR A 444 -15.41 11.93 0.01
C THR A 444 -16.51 11.94 1.07
N VAL A 445 -17.72 11.60 0.65
CA VAL A 445 -18.78 11.13 1.55
C VAL A 445 -18.72 9.60 1.51
N ARG A 446 -18.46 8.99 2.68
CA ARG A 446 -18.34 7.55 2.84
C ARG A 446 -19.41 7.01 3.76
N TYR A 447 -20.15 6.03 3.30
CA TYR A 447 -21.02 5.23 4.15
C TYR A 447 -20.33 3.88 4.44
N VAL A 448 -19.96 3.67 5.70
CA VAL A 448 -19.41 2.41 6.18
C VAL A 448 -20.57 1.51 6.61
N LEU A 449 -20.57 0.28 6.13
CA LEU A 449 -21.58 -0.72 6.48
C LEU A 449 -21.52 -1.05 7.99
N PRO A 450 -22.66 -1.40 8.61
CA PRO A 450 -22.77 -1.66 10.05
C PRO A 450 -22.02 -2.93 10.50
#